data_726061863adfd8340be9736d71b58a6e
#
_entry.id   726061863adfd8340be9736d71b58a6e
#
_cell.length_a   1.000
_cell.length_b   1.000
_cell.length_c   1.000
_cell.angle_alpha   90.00
_cell.angle_beta   90.00
_cell.angle_gamma   90.00
#
_symmetry.space_group_name_H-M   'P 1'
#
loop_
_entity.id
_entity.type
_entity.pdbx_description
1 polymer ?
#
loop_
_entity_poly.entity_id
_entity_poly.type
_entity_poly.pdbx_seq_one_letter_code
_entity_poly.pdbx_strand_id
1 'polypeptide(L)'
;KGANWIPADSFVERLARKDYERLIKDAVLANMNTLRIWGGGIYEPDCFYEICDEMGVLVWQDFMFACSMYPAHDEFLLSVEKEARYQLKRLKDHACIILWCGNNEIASGWLSWGWKEQLPDSVWEDYETLFHKLLPAVCKEVDPGRLYWPSSPGHSIDLPSEDQIYGNGDNHYWGVWHGGDSFEAFEENVGRFVSEYGMQSFPDMKTIKSFTDEHDLSVDSDVMKAHQKASLGTGNLIKYIDDYYTMKGDFESTVVLSQIMQAQAIRSAVESHRRNMPFCMGTL
;
A
#
# COMPACT_ATOMS: atom_id res chain seq x y z
N LYS A 1 3.42 -13.19 -5.38
CA LYS A 1 3.01 -12.46 -4.17
C LYS A 1 4.04 -11.40 -3.82
N GLY A 2 3.61 -10.36 -3.12
CA GLY A 2 4.50 -9.28 -2.74
C GLY A 2 4.02 -8.50 -1.52
N ALA A 3 4.37 -7.23 -1.50
CA ALA A 3 3.95 -6.28 -0.48
C ALA A 3 3.91 -4.86 -1.03
N ASN A 4 3.17 -3.99 -0.35
CA ASN A 4 3.27 -2.55 -0.57
C ASN A 4 4.57 -2.03 0.07
N TRP A 5 5.25 -1.16 -0.66
CA TRP A 5 6.49 -0.52 -0.25
C TRP A 5 6.22 0.95 0.07
N ILE A 6 6.56 1.34 1.29
CA ILE A 6 6.64 2.74 1.73
C ILE A 6 8.13 3.10 1.88
N PRO A 7 8.52 4.38 1.96
CA PRO A 7 9.90 4.76 2.17
C PRO A 7 10.55 3.99 3.33
N ALA A 8 11.74 3.45 3.09
CA ALA A 8 12.42 2.56 4.05
C ALA A 8 12.93 3.30 5.31
N ASP A 9 12.99 4.62 5.28
CA ASP A 9 13.25 5.50 6.43
C ASP A 9 12.47 6.79 6.25
N SER A 10 12.01 7.40 7.34
CA SER A 10 11.37 8.74 7.31
C SER A 10 12.35 9.85 6.84
N PHE A 11 13.64 9.59 6.96
CA PHE A 11 14.73 10.47 6.50
C PHE A 11 15.55 9.72 5.45
N VAL A 12 15.08 9.78 4.22
CA VAL A 12 15.61 8.98 3.09
C VAL A 12 17.13 9.18 2.86
N GLU A 13 17.67 10.33 3.23
CA GLU A 13 19.10 10.64 3.12
C GLU A 13 19.99 9.76 4.01
N ARG A 14 19.42 9.05 4.99
CA ARG A 14 20.16 8.09 5.83
C ARG A 14 20.41 6.77 5.12
N LEU A 15 19.67 6.49 4.04
CA LEU A 15 19.71 5.23 3.32
C LEU A 15 20.86 5.20 2.32
N ALA A 16 21.55 4.07 2.28
CA ALA A 16 22.53 3.75 1.26
C ALA A 16 22.08 2.50 0.47
N ARG A 17 22.69 2.23 -0.68
CA ARG A 17 22.39 1.05 -1.53
C ARG A 17 22.30 -0.25 -0.72
N LYS A 18 23.19 -0.49 0.23
CA LYS A 18 23.20 -1.68 1.10
C LYS A 18 21.92 -1.89 1.91
N ASP A 19 21.23 -0.78 2.27
CA ASP A 19 19.99 -0.85 3.06
C ASP A 19 18.85 -1.34 2.18
N TYR A 20 18.76 -0.85 0.94
CA TYR A 20 17.84 -1.36 -0.07
C TYR A 20 18.12 -2.82 -0.44
N GLU A 21 19.40 -3.18 -0.67
CA GLU A 21 19.80 -4.57 -0.93
C GLU A 21 19.33 -5.51 0.17
N ARG A 22 19.49 -5.13 1.42
CA ARG A 22 19.04 -5.93 2.57
C ARG A 22 17.53 -6.12 2.55
N LEU A 23 16.76 -5.03 2.40
CA LEU A 23 15.28 -5.08 2.44
C LEU A 23 14.68 -5.86 1.26
N ILE A 24 15.22 -5.66 0.04
CA ILE A 24 14.74 -6.37 -1.15
C ILE A 24 15.13 -7.86 -1.03
N LYS A 25 16.32 -8.17 -0.51
CA LYS A 25 16.73 -9.55 -0.23
C LYS A 25 15.80 -10.22 0.79
N ASP A 26 15.39 -9.51 1.85
CA ASP A 26 14.44 -10.04 2.84
C ASP A 26 13.09 -10.35 2.19
N ALA A 27 12.61 -9.49 1.27
CA ALA A 27 11.41 -9.75 0.49
C ALA A 27 11.55 -11.01 -0.38
N VAL A 28 12.70 -11.17 -1.08
CA VAL A 28 12.98 -12.37 -1.89
C VAL A 28 13.04 -13.63 -1.02
N LEU A 29 13.69 -13.56 0.15
CA LEU A 29 13.73 -14.68 1.10
C LEU A 29 12.34 -15.06 1.65
N ALA A 30 11.43 -14.08 1.74
CA ALA A 30 10.01 -14.31 2.05
C ALA A 30 9.20 -14.83 0.83
N ASN A 31 9.87 -15.19 -0.27
CA ASN A 31 9.26 -15.60 -1.54
C ASN A 31 8.33 -14.53 -2.14
N MET A 32 8.62 -13.27 -1.95
CA MET A 32 7.99 -12.18 -2.68
C MET A 32 8.70 -11.99 -4.03
N ASN A 33 7.93 -11.68 -5.04
CA ASN A 33 8.43 -11.40 -6.39
C ASN A 33 7.90 -10.09 -6.98
N THR A 34 7.15 -9.33 -6.19
CA THR A 34 6.56 -8.05 -6.62
C THR A 34 6.53 -7.10 -5.42
N LEU A 35 6.89 -5.84 -5.66
CA LEU A 35 6.71 -4.74 -4.71
C LEU A 35 5.91 -3.63 -5.37
N ARG A 36 4.94 -3.06 -4.65
CA ARG A 36 4.22 -1.87 -5.08
C ARG A 36 4.80 -0.66 -4.39
N ILE A 37 5.37 0.27 -5.15
CA ILE A 37 5.77 1.58 -4.66
C ILE A 37 4.51 2.41 -4.50
N TRP A 38 4.05 2.54 -3.27
CA TRP A 38 2.78 3.16 -2.91
C TRP A 38 2.79 4.68 -3.12
N GLY A 39 1.70 5.21 -3.66
CA GLY A 39 1.57 6.62 -4.06
C GLY A 39 1.60 7.65 -2.93
N GLY A 40 1.52 7.23 -1.67
CA GLY A 40 1.73 8.08 -0.50
C GLY A 40 3.19 8.16 -0.03
N GLY A 41 4.13 7.60 -0.80
CA GLY A 41 5.56 7.58 -0.52
C GLY A 41 6.37 8.54 -1.38
N ILE A 42 7.45 8.03 -1.95
CA ILE A 42 8.34 8.74 -2.87
C ILE A 42 8.68 7.84 -4.06
N TYR A 43 9.14 8.44 -5.16
CA TYR A 43 9.87 7.68 -6.17
C TYR A 43 11.23 7.31 -5.60
N GLU A 44 11.53 6.02 -5.51
CA GLU A 44 12.77 5.53 -4.92
C GLU A 44 14.00 5.91 -5.77
N PRO A 45 15.23 5.92 -5.21
CA PRO A 45 16.44 6.20 -5.97
C PRO A 45 16.74 5.10 -6.99
N ASP A 46 17.54 5.41 -8.02
CA ASP A 46 17.87 4.49 -9.12
C ASP A 46 18.38 3.15 -8.61
N CYS A 47 19.18 3.14 -7.56
CA CYS A 47 19.74 1.90 -7.00
C CYS A 47 18.66 0.92 -6.50
N PHE A 48 17.48 1.39 -6.08
CA PHE A 48 16.37 0.52 -5.72
C PHE A 48 15.88 -0.31 -6.92
N TYR A 49 15.66 0.37 -8.05
CA TYR A 49 15.20 -0.29 -9.28
C TYR A 49 16.27 -1.19 -9.89
N GLU A 50 17.54 -0.77 -9.85
CA GLU A 50 18.69 -1.61 -10.25
C GLU A 50 18.72 -2.92 -9.45
N ILE A 51 18.55 -2.86 -8.12
CA ILE A 51 18.52 -4.04 -7.25
C ILE A 51 17.31 -4.92 -7.58
N CYS A 52 16.14 -4.32 -7.84
CA CYS A 52 14.95 -5.07 -8.26
C CYS A 52 15.20 -5.78 -9.61
N ASP A 53 15.83 -5.12 -10.58
CA ASP A 53 16.24 -5.73 -11.86
C ASP A 53 17.21 -6.90 -11.62
N GLU A 54 18.26 -6.70 -10.80
CA GLU A 54 19.28 -7.71 -10.47
C GLU A 54 18.69 -8.93 -9.75
N MET A 55 17.72 -8.71 -8.84
CA MET A 55 17.11 -9.77 -8.02
C MET A 55 15.84 -10.37 -8.63
N GLY A 56 15.37 -9.85 -9.76
CA GLY A 56 14.15 -10.33 -10.44
C GLY A 56 12.87 -10.01 -9.67
N VAL A 57 12.81 -8.88 -8.97
CA VAL A 57 11.62 -8.41 -8.25
C VAL A 57 10.88 -7.43 -9.13
N LEU A 58 9.62 -7.72 -9.43
CA LEU A 58 8.75 -6.85 -10.22
C LEU A 58 8.31 -5.64 -9.39
N VAL A 59 8.14 -4.50 -10.05
CA VAL A 59 7.72 -3.24 -9.43
C VAL A 59 6.42 -2.75 -10.06
N TRP A 60 5.39 -2.63 -9.27
CA TRP A 60 4.21 -1.82 -9.53
C TRP A 60 4.52 -0.40 -9.05
N GLN A 61 4.55 0.57 -9.95
CA GLN A 61 4.91 1.95 -9.62
C GLN A 61 3.69 2.87 -9.63
N ASP A 62 3.30 3.38 -8.46
CA ASP A 62 2.34 4.47 -8.36
C ASP A 62 3.01 5.82 -8.69
N PHE A 63 2.27 6.72 -9.32
CA PHE A 63 2.53 8.15 -9.23
C PHE A 63 2.22 8.62 -7.80
N MET A 64 2.89 9.67 -7.32
CA MET A 64 2.82 10.09 -5.91
C MET A 64 1.54 10.86 -5.60
N PHE A 65 0.40 10.17 -5.73
CA PHE A 65 -0.94 10.63 -5.39
C PHE A 65 -1.64 9.57 -4.53
N ALA A 66 -2.16 9.96 -3.36
CA ALA A 66 -2.82 9.02 -2.46
C ALA A 66 -3.86 9.70 -1.58
N CYS A 67 -5.03 9.06 -1.41
CA CYS A 67 -6.03 9.34 -0.37
C CYS A 67 -6.40 10.81 -0.20
N SER A 68 -6.37 11.59 -1.28
CA SER A 68 -6.73 13.02 -1.29
C SER A 68 -7.16 13.45 -2.68
N MET A 69 -8.04 14.43 -2.79
CA MET A 69 -8.35 15.08 -4.06
C MET A 69 -7.28 16.14 -4.37
N TYR A 70 -6.94 16.25 -5.65
CA TYR A 70 -5.92 17.17 -6.16
C TYR A 70 -6.52 18.13 -7.18
N PRO A 71 -6.05 19.38 -7.26
CA PRO A 71 -6.56 20.36 -8.22
C PRO A 71 -6.03 20.09 -9.64
N ALA A 72 -6.74 20.55 -10.66
CA ALA A 72 -6.31 20.48 -12.05
C ALA A 72 -6.20 21.87 -12.74
N HIS A 73 -5.80 22.91 -11.99
CA HIS A 73 -5.48 24.20 -12.61
C HIS A 73 -4.15 24.13 -13.38
N ASP A 74 -3.98 25.00 -14.36
CA ASP A 74 -2.88 24.95 -15.35
C ASP A 74 -1.48 24.82 -14.74
N GLU A 75 -1.17 25.57 -13.67
CA GLU A 75 0.15 25.51 -13.04
C GLU A 75 0.42 24.14 -12.40
N PHE A 76 -0.60 23.57 -11.74
CA PHE A 76 -0.48 22.25 -11.12
C PHE A 76 -0.35 21.15 -12.17
N LEU A 77 -1.20 21.19 -13.21
CA LEU A 77 -1.10 20.23 -14.33
C LEU A 77 0.28 20.29 -15.00
N LEU A 78 0.82 21.47 -15.23
CA LEU A 78 2.16 21.63 -15.80
C LEU A 78 3.25 21.06 -14.88
N SER A 79 3.11 21.22 -13.57
CA SER A 79 4.04 20.64 -12.58
C SER A 79 3.98 19.13 -12.60
N VAL A 80 2.76 18.56 -12.56
CA VAL A 80 2.53 17.10 -12.62
C VAL A 80 3.06 16.52 -13.92
N GLU A 81 2.81 17.16 -15.06
CA GLU A 81 3.32 16.71 -16.35
C GLU A 81 4.86 16.64 -16.37
N LYS A 82 5.53 17.69 -15.86
CA LYS A 82 7.00 17.73 -15.79
C LYS A 82 7.56 16.62 -14.91
N GLU A 83 6.96 16.42 -13.73
CA GLU A 83 7.36 15.35 -12.81
C GLU A 83 7.14 13.97 -13.44
N ALA A 84 5.96 13.71 -13.99
CA ALA A 84 5.63 12.45 -14.65
C ALA A 84 6.60 12.15 -15.80
N ARG A 85 6.86 13.12 -16.69
CA ARG A 85 7.83 12.98 -17.78
C ARG A 85 9.25 12.71 -17.30
N TYR A 86 9.67 13.36 -16.22
CA TYR A 86 10.99 13.13 -15.63
C TYR A 86 11.10 11.71 -15.09
N GLN A 87 10.14 11.27 -14.28
CA GLN A 87 10.17 9.95 -13.66
C GLN A 87 10.02 8.82 -14.67
N LEU A 88 9.12 8.96 -15.63
CA LEU A 88 8.97 7.99 -16.71
C LEU A 88 10.27 7.85 -17.52
N LYS A 89 10.92 8.95 -17.91
CA LYS A 89 12.19 8.91 -18.65
C LYS A 89 13.32 8.28 -17.83
N ARG A 90 13.35 8.53 -16.52
CA ARG A 90 14.35 7.97 -15.63
C ARG A 90 14.17 6.45 -15.48
N LEU A 91 12.93 5.98 -15.39
CA LEU A 91 12.61 4.64 -14.92
C LEU A 91 12.18 3.66 -16.04
N LYS A 92 11.77 4.12 -17.22
CA LYS A 92 11.21 3.27 -18.28
C LYS A 92 12.14 2.14 -18.74
N ASP A 93 13.45 2.29 -18.60
CA ASP A 93 14.41 1.30 -19.06
C ASP A 93 14.66 0.18 -18.02
N HIS A 94 14.08 0.30 -16.81
CA HIS A 94 14.11 -0.77 -15.80
C HIS A 94 13.12 -1.89 -16.15
N ALA A 95 13.63 -3.09 -16.32
CA ALA A 95 12.84 -4.27 -16.65
C ALA A 95 11.89 -4.70 -15.52
N CYS A 96 12.21 -4.35 -14.28
CA CYS A 96 11.40 -4.67 -13.11
C CYS A 96 10.04 -3.97 -13.12
N ILE A 97 9.90 -2.77 -13.72
CA ILE A 97 8.65 -2.02 -13.71
C ILE A 97 7.63 -2.67 -14.64
N ILE A 98 6.50 -3.11 -14.11
CA ILE A 98 5.46 -3.83 -14.86
C ILE A 98 4.27 -2.95 -15.25
N LEU A 99 3.96 -1.91 -14.47
CA LEU A 99 2.89 -0.96 -14.76
C LEU A 99 3.12 0.38 -14.05
N TRP A 100 2.43 1.39 -14.53
CA TRP A 100 2.29 2.70 -13.93
C TRP A 100 0.88 2.87 -13.37
N CYS A 101 0.73 3.24 -12.10
CA CYS A 101 -0.57 3.46 -11.48
C CYS A 101 -0.77 4.94 -11.15
N GLY A 102 -1.90 5.49 -11.52
CA GLY A 102 -2.20 6.92 -11.39
C GLY A 102 -2.28 7.39 -9.94
N ASN A 103 -2.96 6.64 -9.08
CA ASN A 103 -3.13 7.03 -7.69
C ASN A 103 -3.54 5.85 -6.79
N ASN A 104 -3.41 6.09 -5.48
CA ASN A 104 -3.97 5.23 -4.43
C ASN A 104 -5.28 5.78 -3.91
N GLU A 105 -6.37 5.01 -4.04
CA GLU A 105 -7.67 5.14 -3.37
C GLU A 105 -8.46 6.43 -3.61
N ILE A 106 -8.07 7.29 -4.57
CA ILE A 106 -8.79 8.55 -4.80
C ILE A 106 -10.19 8.28 -5.34
N ALA A 107 -10.33 7.36 -6.31
CA ALA A 107 -11.63 6.95 -6.81
C ALA A 107 -12.50 6.33 -5.71
N SER A 108 -11.92 5.47 -4.86
CA SER A 108 -12.62 4.88 -3.71
C SER A 108 -13.08 5.93 -2.71
N GLY A 109 -12.24 6.93 -2.45
CA GLY A 109 -12.61 8.04 -1.56
C GLY A 109 -13.81 8.82 -2.08
N TRP A 110 -13.85 9.10 -3.37
CA TRP A 110 -14.99 9.77 -4.00
C TRP A 110 -16.25 8.92 -3.94
N LEU A 111 -16.16 7.65 -4.28
CA LEU A 111 -17.34 6.79 -4.46
C LEU A 111 -17.83 6.12 -3.17
N SER A 112 -17.00 5.96 -2.14
CA SER A 112 -17.38 5.20 -0.94
C SER A 112 -17.00 5.82 0.42
N TRP A 113 -16.19 6.90 0.47
CA TRP A 113 -15.85 7.54 1.74
C TRP A 113 -16.65 8.83 2.01
N GLY A 114 -17.68 9.09 1.19
CA GLY A 114 -18.55 10.25 1.34
C GLY A 114 -17.95 11.56 0.82
N TRP A 115 -16.89 11.52 0.01
CA TRP A 115 -16.32 12.75 -0.56
C TRP A 115 -17.26 13.38 -1.61
N LYS A 116 -17.97 12.55 -2.36
CA LYS A 116 -18.96 12.99 -3.37
C LYS A 116 -20.06 13.87 -2.76
N GLU A 117 -20.47 13.57 -1.53
CA GLU A 117 -21.50 14.33 -0.81
C GLU A 117 -20.94 15.60 -0.15
N GLN A 118 -19.63 15.68 0.05
CA GLN A 118 -18.98 16.75 0.80
C GLN A 118 -18.27 17.77 -0.08
N LEU A 119 -17.91 17.39 -1.30
CA LEU A 119 -17.11 18.20 -2.22
C LEU A 119 -17.90 18.53 -3.49
N PRO A 120 -17.62 19.65 -4.15
CA PRO A 120 -18.28 20.02 -5.40
C PRO A 120 -17.86 19.09 -6.55
N ASP A 121 -18.73 18.87 -7.53
CA ASP A 121 -18.50 18.00 -8.70
C ASP A 121 -17.23 18.41 -9.50
N SER A 122 -16.86 19.69 -9.49
CA SER A 122 -15.63 20.16 -10.14
C SER A 122 -14.37 19.47 -9.64
N VAL A 123 -14.37 18.97 -8.41
CA VAL A 123 -13.23 18.20 -7.85
C VAL A 123 -13.10 16.83 -8.53
N TRP A 124 -14.23 16.23 -8.94
CA TRP A 124 -14.21 15.02 -9.74
C TRP A 124 -13.76 15.28 -11.19
N GLU A 125 -14.12 16.42 -11.77
CA GLU A 125 -13.61 16.85 -13.09
C GLU A 125 -12.08 17.02 -13.07
N ASP A 126 -11.53 17.53 -11.96
CA ASP A 126 -10.09 17.61 -11.72
C ASP A 126 -9.45 16.21 -11.66
N TYR A 127 -10.08 15.25 -10.95
CA TYR A 127 -9.65 13.84 -10.93
C TYR A 127 -9.59 13.24 -12.33
N GLU A 128 -10.65 13.40 -13.13
CA GLU A 128 -10.70 12.92 -14.50
C GLU A 128 -9.58 13.52 -15.36
N THR A 129 -9.31 14.81 -15.18
CA THR A 129 -8.29 15.53 -15.93
C THR A 129 -6.90 15.02 -15.61
N LEU A 130 -6.58 14.77 -14.34
CA LEU A 130 -5.28 14.24 -13.91
C LEU A 130 -5.10 12.77 -14.31
N PHE A 131 -6.03 11.90 -13.92
CA PHE A 131 -5.81 10.46 -13.92
C PHE A 131 -6.36 9.74 -15.15
N HIS A 132 -7.28 10.36 -15.89
CA HIS A 132 -7.83 9.78 -17.13
C HIS A 132 -7.47 10.56 -18.40
N LYS A 133 -6.85 11.75 -18.30
CA LYS A 133 -6.42 12.51 -19.47
C LYS A 133 -4.91 12.79 -19.47
N LEU A 134 -4.39 13.51 -18.45
CA LEU A 134 -2.99 13.93 -18.43
C LEU A 134 -2.01 12.76 -18.28
N LEU A 135 -2.08 12.01 -17.18
CA LEU A 135 -1.12 10.95 -16.89
C LEU A 135 -1.11 9.84 -17.95
N PRO A 136 -2.27 9.31 -18.41
CA PRO A 136 -2.25 8.30 -19.49
C PRO A 136 -1.68 8.82 -20.81
N ALA A 137 -1.90 10.11 -21.13
CA ALA A 137 -1.31 10.70 -22.34
C ALA A 137 0.22 10.76 -22.23
N VAL A 138 0.75 11.19 -21.07
CA VAL A 138 2.19 11.24 -20.81
C VAL A 138 2.81 9.83 -20.81
N CYS A 139 2.17 8.85 -20.18
CA CYS A 139 2.61 7.45 -20.19
C CYS A 139 2.64 6.90 -21.61
N LYS A 140 1.59 7.11 -22.39
CA LYS A 140 1.51 6.65 -23.78
C LYS A 140 2.60 7.25 -24.67
N GLU A 141 2.98 8.51 -24.44
CA GLU A 141 4.04 9.17 -25.20
C GLU A 141 5.44 8.69 -24.80
N VAL A 142 5.71 8.55 -23.49
CA VAL A 142 7.08 8.32 -22.98
C VAL A 142 7.40 6.84 -22.84
N ASP A 143 6.42 6.01 -22.45
CA ASP A 143 6.56 4.57 -22.20
C ASP A 143 5.33 3.79 -22.73
N PRO A 144 5.11 3.75 -24.04
CA PRO A 144 3.90 3.15 -24.63
C PRO A 144 3.80 1.63 -24.47
N GLY A 145 4.87 0.98 -24.03
CA GLY A 145 4.94 -0.48 -23.86
C GLY A 145 4.39 -0.98 -22.53
N ARG A 146 4.20 -0.09 -21.54
CA ARG A 146 3.70 -0.47 -20.23
C ARG A 146 2.25 -0.03 -20.02
N LEU A 147 1.53 -0.85 -19.23
CA LEU A 147 0.17 -0.55 -18.84
C LEU A 147 0.15 0.70 -17.92
N TYR A 148 -0.76 1.61 -18.20
CA TYR A 148 -1.19 2.62 -17.25
C TYR A 148 -2.50 2.17 -16.57
N TRP A 149 -2.52 2.17 -15.24
CA TRP A 149 -3.68 1.86 -14.41
C TRP A 149 -4.14 3.10 -13.65
N PRO A 150 -5.37 3.61 -13.87
CA PRO A 150 -5.73 4.95 -13.39
C PRO A 150 -5.77 5.11 -11.87
N SER A 151 -6.25 4.09 -11.15
CA SER A 151 -6.39 4.10 -9.69
C SER A 151 -6.27 2.69 -9.12
N SER A 152 -5.71 2.56 -7.93
CA SER A 152 -5.71 1.32 -7.14
C SER A 152 -6.51 1.58 -5.84
N PRO A 153 -7.60 0.83 -5.52
CA PRO A 153 -8.15 -0.21 -6.38
C PRO A 153 -8.82 0.37 -7.63
N GLY A 154 -8.91 -0.46 -8.67
CA GLY A 154 -9.56 -0.12 -9.92
C GLY A 154 -10.24 -1.30 -10.58
N HIS A 155 -11.32 -1.03 -11.32
CA HIS A 155 -12.05 -2.05 -12.05
C HIS A 155 -11.59 -2.18 -13.51
N SER A 156 -11.30 -1.06 -14.14
CA SER A 156 -10.87 -0.94 -15.53
C SER A 156 -10.04 0.33 -15.74
N ILE A 157 -9.61 0.55 -16.97
CA ILE A 157 -8.96 1.80 -17.38
C ILE A 157 -9.96 2.94 -17.60
N ASP A 158 -11.26 2.63 -17.64
CA ASP A 158 -12.32 3.62 -17.80
C ASP A 158 -12.63 4.32 -16.48
N LEU A 159 -13.42 5.39 -16.54
CA LEU A 159 -13.90 6.08 -15.34
C LEU A 159 -14.72 5.11 -14.48
N PRO A 160 -14.42 5.05 -13.17
CA PRO A 160 -15.13 4.15 -12.28
C PRO A 160 -16.56 4.62 -12.02
N SER A 161 -17.47 3.66 -11.89
CA SER A 161 -18.84 3.87 -11.37
C SER A 161 -19.01 3.19 -10.01
N GLU A 162 -20.04 3.57 -9.27
CA GLU A 162 -20.33 3.04 -7.93
C GLU A 162 -20.40 1.50 -7.88
N ASP A 163 -20.89 0.88 -8.96
CA ASP A 163 -21.02 -0.58 -9.06
C ASP A 163 -19.72 -1.29 -9.47
N GLN A 164 -18.65 -0.55 -9.76
CA GLN A 164 -17.46 -1.07 -10.45
C GLN A 164 -16.13 -0.83 -9.74
N ILE A 165 -16.12 -0.42 -8.47
CA ILE A 165 -14.86 -0.20 -7.72
C ILE A 165 -14.14 -1.51 -7.46
N TYR A 166 -14.88 -2.60 -7.28
CA TYR A 166 -14.36 -3.92 -6.94
C TYR A 166 -14.74 -4.95 -8.00
N GLY A 167 -13.87 -5.91 -8.25
CA GLY A 167 -14.20 -7.10 -9.01
C GLY A 167 -13.22 -7.49 -10.11
N ASN A 168 -13.14 -6.78 -11.23
CA ASN A 168 -12.37 -7.25 -12.39
C ASN A 168 -10.90 -6.78 -12.42
N GLY A 169 -10.57 -5.72 -11.70
CA GLY A 169 -9.20 -5.22 -11.56
C GLY A 169 -8.56 -5.67 -10.26
N ASP A 170 -7.94 -4.71 -9.57
CA ASP A 170 -7.36 -4.94 -8.25
C ASP A 170 -8.33 -4.56 -7.12
N ASN A 171 -8.07 -5.07 -5.94
CA ASN A 171 -8.94 -4.93 -4.78
C ASN A 171 -8.15 -4.53 -3.54
N HIS A 172 -8.70 -3.58 -2.76
CA HIS A 172 -8.27 -3.27 -1.39
C HIS A 172 -9.32 -3.82 -0.42
N TYR A 173 -8.93 -4.75 0.44
CA TYR A 173 -9.82 -5.31 1.43
C TYR A 173 -9.34 -4.99 2.85
N TRP A 174 -9.97 -4.01 3.47
CA TRP A 174 -9.69 -3.55 4.83
C TRP A 174 -10.80 -3.88 5.84
N GLY A 175 -11.72 -4.79 5.49
CA GLY A 175 -12.72 -5.31 6.42
C GLY A 175 -12.07 -5.94 7.65
N VAL A 176 -11.06 -6.79 7.46
CA VAL A 176 -10.13 -7.15 8.53
C VAL A 176 -9.25 -5.94 8.83
N TRP A 177 -8.94 -5.70 10.07
CA TRP A 177 -8.22 -4.57 10.64
C TRP A 177 -9.11 -3.32 10.79
N HIS A 178 -9.43 -2.58 9.73
CA HIS A 178 -10.21 -1.34 9.81
C HIS A 178 -11.70 -1.60 10.10
N GLY A 179 -12.30 -2.57 9.42
CA GLY A 179 -13.71 -2.93 9.59
C GLY A 179 -14.01 -3.77 10.84
N GLY A 180 -13.00 -4.40 11.43
CA GLY A 180 -13.17 -5.27 12.59
C GLY A 180 -13.71 -6.66 12.26
N ASP A 181 -13.70 -7.05 10.98
CA ASP A 181 -14.08 -8.39 10.51
C ASP A 181 -13.14 -9.48 11.05
N SER A 182 -13.63 -10.68 11.18
CA SER A 182 -12.82 -11.85 11.55
C SER A 182 -11.87 -12.26 10.42
N PHE A 183 -10.84 -13.06 10.72
CA PHE A 183 -9.88 -13.52 9.70
C PHE A 183 -10.51 -14.41 8.62
N GLU A 184 -11.63 -15.07 8.91
CA GLU A 184 -12.41 -15.85 7.96
C GLU A 184 -12.94 -14.98 6.80
N ALA A 185 -13.18 -13.70 7.03
CA ALA A 185 -13.64 -12.77 6.02
C ALA A 185 -12.64 -12.61 4.84
N PHE A 186 -11.37 -12.94 5.01
CA PHE A 186 -10.42 -13.06 3.90
C PHE A 186 -10.78 -14.18 2.90
N GLU A 187 -11.57 -15.17 3.30
CA GLU A 187 -12.01 -16.25 2.41
C GLU A 187 -13.19 -15.82 1.52
N GLU A 188 -13.98 -14.87 1.99
CA GLU A 188 -15.18 -14.37 1.33
C GLU A 188 -14.91 -13.18 0.41
N ASN A 189 -13.84 -12.42 0.69
CA ASN A 189 -13.53 -11.17 0.01
C ASN A 189 -12.25 -11.27 -0.85
N VAL A 190 -12.30 -12.13 -1.86
CA VAL A 190 -11.17 -12.39 -2.77
C VAL A 190 -11.39 -11.68 -4.10
N GLY A 191 -10.48 -10.77 -4.46
CA GLY A 191 -10.45 -10.10 -5.76
C GLY A 191 -9.58 -10.84 -6.80
N ARG A 192 -9.60 -10.36 -8.06
CA ARG A 192 -8.72 -10.85 -9.14
C ARG A 192 -7.25 -10.64 -8.83
N PHE A 193 -6.93 -9.53 -8.18
CA PHE A 193 -5.64 -9.17 -7.64
C PHE A 193 -5.90 -8.39 -6.35
N VAL A 194 -5.43 -8.87 -5.21
CA VAL A 194 -5.62 -8.17 -3.93
C VAL A 194 -4.36 -7.36 -3.67
N SER A 195 -4.44 -6.06 -3.98
CA SER A 195 -3.32 -5.12 -3.93
C SER A 195 -3.13 -4.47 -2.56
N GLU A 196 -4.18 -4.46 -1.72
CA GLU A 196 -4.06 -4.08 -0.32
C GLU A 196 -4.96 -4.91 0.59
N TYR A 197 -4.39 -5.31 1.70
CA TYR A 197 -5.02 -5.86 2.90
C TYR A 197 -3.95 -5.87 3.99
N GLY A 198 -4.33 -6.10 5.24
CA GLY A 198 -3.27 -6.16 6.24
C GLY A 198 -3.78 -6.35 7.66
N MET A 199 -2.82 -6.42 8.56
CA MET A 199 -3.01 -6.47 9.98
C MET A 199 -1.82 -5.83 10.66
N GLN A 200 -2.05 -4.90 11.59
CA GLN A 200 -0.97 -4.28 12.34
C GLN A 200 -0.46 -5.21 13.45
N SER A 201 0.81 -5.08 13.83
CA SER A 201 1.39 -5.59 15.06
C SER A 201 2.24 -4.53 15.71
N PHE A 202 2.61 -4.72 16.97
CA PHE A 202 3.74 -4.00 17.55
C PHE A 202 5.04 -4.43 16.86
N PRO A 203 6.05 -3.54 16.75
CA PRO A 203 7.40 -3.95 16.34
C PRO A 203 8.02 -4.86 17.41
N ASP A 204 9.13 -5.50 17.08
CA ASP A 204 9.81 -6.36 18.06
C ASP A 204 10.35 -5.57 19.27
N MET A 205 10.57 -6.28 20.38
CA MET A 205 11.00 -5.67 21.64
C MET A 205 12.35 -4.93 21.51
N LYS A 206 13.23 -5.34 20.59
CA LYS A 206 14.49 -4.64 20.35
C LYS A 206 14.23 -3.25 19.75
N THR A 207 13.30 -3.17 18.81
CA THR A 207 12.87 -1.90 18.22
C THR A 207 12.19 -1.03 19.27
N ILE A 208 11.26 -1.57 20.05
CA ILE A 208 10.59 -0.82 21.14
C ILE A 208 11.61 -0.24 22.11
N LYS A 209 12.53 -1.05 22.61
CA LYS A 209 13.60 -0.62 23.53
C LYS A 209 14.56 0.41 22.94
N SER A 210 14.56 0.63 21.61
CA SER A 210 15.39 1.68 20.98
C SER A 210 14.82 3.09 21.13
N PHE A 211 13.54 3.21 21.49
CA PHE A 211 12.85 4.51 21.67
C PHE A 211 12.06 4.64 22.98
N THR A 212 12.11 3.63 23.86
CA THR A 212 11.44 3.63 25.18
C THR A 212 12.42 3.38 26.29
N ASP A 213 12.08 3.89 27.49
CA ASP A 213 12.70 3.49 28.74
C ASP A 213 11.89 2.37 29.41
N GLU A 214 12.42 1.74 30.46
CA GLU A 214 11.76 0.60 31.13
C GLU A 214 10.37 0.96 31.71
N HIS A 215 10.16 2.20 32.15
CA HIS A 215 8.88 2.66 32.68
C HIS A 215 7.82 2.92 31.59
N ASP A 216 8.22 3.00 30.32
CA ASP A 216 7.34 3.20 29.17
C ASP A 216 6.92 1.88 28.50
N LEU A 217 7.37 0.73 29.02
CA LEU A 217 7.01 -0.59 28.49
C LEU A 217 5.56 -0.98 28.86
N SER A 218 4.61 -0.22 28.31
CA SER A 218 3.18 -0.42 28.46
C SER A 218 2.46 0.07 27.21
N VAL A 219 1.40 -0.64 26.80
CA VAL A 219 0.56 -0.24 25.64
C VAL A 219 -0.07 1.16 25.84
N ASP A 220 -0.26 1.57 27.10
CA ASP A 220 -0.89 2.82 27.48
C ASP A 220 0.10 3.95 27.74
N SER A 221 1.41 3.71 27.67
CA SER A 221 2.41 4.76 27.89
C SER A 221 2.30 5.85 26.81
N ASP A 222 2.65 7.08 27.18
CA ASP A 222 2.61 8.22 26.25
C ASP A 222 3.56 8.02 25.06
N VAL A 223 4.70 7.36 25.30
CA VAL A 223 5.68 7.04 24.26
C VAL A 223 5.07 6.06 23.25
N MET A 224 4.44 4.97 23.70
CA MET A 224 3.80 4.01 22.80
C MET A 224 2.62 4.63 22.05
N LYS A 225 1.81 5.45 22.71
CA LYS A 225 0.72 6.20 22.05
C LYS A 225 1.24 7.17 21.01
N ALA A 226 2.36 7.85 21.26
CA ALA A 226 2.98 8.77 20.31
C ALA A 226 3.51 8.05 19.05
N HIS A 227 3.88 6.77 19.15
CA HIS A 227 4.33 5.95 18.03
C HIS A 227 3.19 5.27 17.27
N GLN A 228 1.96 5.23 17.82
CA GLN A 228 0.79 4.72 17.12
C GLN A 228 0.21 5.79 16.19
N LYS A 229 0.27 5.56 14.88
CA LYS A 229 -0.19 6.52 13.86
C LYS A 229 -1.54 6.17 13.22
N ALA A 230 -2.02 4.94 13.41
CA ALA A 230 -3.36 4.56 12.98
C ALA A 230 -4.40 4.99 14.03
N SER A 231 -5.47 5.68 13.60
CA SER A 231 -6.52 6.20 14.50
C SER A 231 -7.21 5.11 15.34
N LEU A 232 -7.37 3.91 14.79
CA LEU A 232 -7.96 2.74 15.46
C LEU A 232 -6.90 1.85 16.15
N GLY A 233 -5.63 2.12 15.94
CA GLY A 233 -4.47 1.28 16.12
C GLY A 233 -4.45 0.39 17.35
N THR A 234 -4.09 0.92 18.53
CA THR A 234 -3.92 0.10 19.75
C THR A 234 -5.22 -0.57 20.17
N GLY A 235 -6.37 0.13 20.04
CA GLY A 235 -7.68 -0.44 20.38
C GLY A 235 -8.01 -1.68 19.56
N ASN A 236 -7.83 -1.61 18.24
CA ASN A 236 -8.04 -2.75 17.35
C ASN A 236 -7.04 -3.89 17.62
N LEU A 237 -5.76 -3.58 17.84
CA LEU A 237 -4.76 -4.58 18.21
C LEU A 237 -5.19 -5.41 19.42
N ILE A 238 -5.57 -4.74 20.49
CA ILE A 238 -5.98 -5.41 21.74
C ILE A 238 -7.28 -6.20 21.52
N LYS A 239 -8.27 -5.62 20.80
CA LYS A 239 -9.50 -6.32 20.45
C LYS A 239 -9.22 -7.64 19.74
N TYR A 240 -8.41 -7.61 18.68
CA TYR A 240 -8.08 -8.84 17.94
C TYR A 240 -7.27 -9.84 18.78
N ILE A 241 -6.36 -9.36 19.64
CA ILE A 241 -5.68 -10.26 20.60
C ILE A 241 -6.69 -10.93 21.53
N ASP A 242 -7.65 -10.19 22.09
CA ASP A 242 -8.66 -10.72 22.99
C ASP A 242 -9.65 -11.68 22.27
N ASP A 243 -9.96 -11.44 20.99
CA ASP A 243 -10.85 -12.29 20.19
C ASP A 243 -10.20 -13.65 19.85
N TYR A 244 -8.90 -13.70 19.60
CA TYR A 244 -8.20 -14.91 19.14
C TYR A 244 -7.35 -15.63 20.20
N TYR A 245 -6.99 -14.95 21.29
CA TYR A 245 -6.08 -15.51 22.30
C TYR A 245 -6.60 -15.30 23.72
N THR A 246 -6.48 -16.33 24.53
CA THR A 246 -6.90 -16.32 25.95
C THR A 246 -5.76 -15.92 26.91
N MET A 247 -4.53 -15.88 26.43
CA MET A 247 -3.37 -15.52 27.26
C MET A 247 -3.33 -14.02 27.52
N LYS A 248 -3.36 -13.68 28.82
CA LYS A 248 -3.02 -12.33 29.29
C LYS A 248 -1.66 -12.42 29.96
N GLY A 249 -0.72 -11.64 29.47
CA GLY A 249 0.63 -11.58 29.98
C GLY A 249 1.05 -10.14 30.28
N ASP A 250 2.34 -9.97 30.44
CA ASP A 250 2.98 -8.67 30.52
C ASP A 250 3.03 -7.99 29.13
N PHE A 251 3.64 -6.81 29.08
CA PHE A 251 3.77 -6.04 27.85
C PHE A 251 4.52 -6.82 26.75
N GLU A 252 5.60 -7.53 27.10
CA GLU A 252 6.38 -8.32 26.15
C GLU A 252 5.54 -9.45 25.54
N SER A 253 4.74 -10.13 26.36
CA SER A 253 3.78 -11.13 25.88
C SER A 253 2.75 -10.54 24.94
N THR A 254 2.25 -9.34 25.21
CA THR A 254 1.31 -8.64 24.30
C THR A 254 1.97 -8.31 22.96
N VAL A 255 3.22 -7.86 22.95
CA VAL A 255 3.98 -7.60 21.74
C VAL A 255 4.12 -8.88 20.90
N VAL A 256 4.56 -9.99 21.51
CA VAL A 256 4.72 -11.28 20.83
C VAL A 256 3.38 -11.79 20.29
N LEU A 257 2.30 -11.71 21.08
CA LEU A 257 0.97 -12.12 20.62
C LEU A 257 0.49 -11.30 19.42
N SER A 258 0.75 -9.99 19.41
CA SER A 258 0.38 -9.14 18.26
C SER A 258 1.09 -9.56 16.97
N GLN A 259 2.35 -9.96 17.06
CA GLN A 259 3.14 -10.45 15.92
C GLN A 259 2.67 -11.81 15.43
N ILE A 260 2.35 -12.73 16.33
CA ILE A 260 1.76 -14.04 15.99
C ILE A 260 0.41 -13.83 15.30
N MET A 261 -0.42 -12.95 15.85
CA MET A 261 -1.72 -12.59 15.30
C MET A 261 -1.59 -11.99 13.88
N GLN A 262 -0.69 -11.04 13.67
CA GLN A 262 -0.40 -10.50 12.34
C GLN A 262 0.01 -11.61 11.36
N ALA A 263 0.93 -12.49 11.77
CA ALA A 263 1.38 -13.59 10.95
C ALA A 263 0.23 -14.55 10.59
N GLN A 264 -0.68 -14.83 11.53
CA GLN A 264 -1.86 -15.68 11.30
C GLN A 264 -2.84 -15.01 10.32
N ALA A 265 -3.14 -13.74 10.51
CA ALA A 265 -4.04 -12.96 9.63
C ALA A 265 -3.51 -12.94 8.18
N ILE A 266 -2.25 -12.56 8.00
CA ILE A 266 -1.60 -12.52 6.67
C ILE A 266 -1.54 -13.91 6.05
N ARG A 267 -1.24 -14.95 6.83
CA ARG A 267 -1.26 -16.34 6.35
C ARG A 267 -2.66 -16.74 5.84
N SER A 268 -3.72 -16.46 6.61
CA SER A 268 -5.10 -16.76 6.21
C SER A 268 -5.46 -16.09 4.89
N ALA A 269 -5.12 -14.79 4.73
CA ALA A 269 -5.34 -14.07 3.49
C ALA A 269 -4.57 -14.69 2.31
N VAL A 270 -3.25 -14.87 2.43
CA VAL A 270 -2.41 -15.42 1.35
C VAL A 270 -2.84 -16.83 0.96
N GLU A 271 -3.18 -17.69 1.92
CA GLU A 271 -3.67 -19.04 1.64
C GLU A 271 -5.02 -19.01 0.92
N SER A 272 -5.93 -18.10 1.32
CA SER A 272 -7.22 -17.91 0.63
C SER A 272 -7.01 -17.43 -0.81
N HIS A 273 -6.20 -16.39 -1.03
CA HIS A 273 -5.91 -15.88 -2.37
C HIS A 273 -5.32 -16.98 -3.27
N ARG A 274 -4.41 -17.79 -2.75
CA ARG A 274 -3.80 -18.91 -3.49
C ARG A 274 -4.80 -20.03 -3.81
N ARG A 275 -5.69 -20.39 -2.88
CA ARG A 275 -6.73 -21.38 -3.13
C ARG A 275 -7.69 -20.96 -4.24
N ASN A 276 -7.87 -19.67 -4.42
CA ASN A 276 -8.75 -19.09 -5.44
C ASN A 276 -8.11 -18.93 -6.84
N MET A 277 -6.89 -19.47 -7.08
CA MET A 277 -6.33 -19.51 -8.42
C MET A 277 -7.18 -20.44 -9.33
N PRO A 278 -7.41 -20.06 -10.61
CA PRO A 278 -6.87 -18.90 -11.34
C PRO A 278 -7.74 -17.64 -11.26
N PHE A 279 -8.73 -17.57 -10.37
CA PHE A 279 -9.52 -16.35 -10.20
C PHE A 279 -8.65 -15.24 -9.60
N CYS A 280 -8.02 -15.46 -8.47
CA CYS A 280 -7.06 -14.55 -7.86
C CYS A 280 -5.64 -14.88 -8.32
N MET A 281 -4.99 -13.92 -9.00
CA MET A 281 -3.65 -14.13 -9.58
C MET A 281 -2.56 -13.28 -8.91
N GLY A 282 -2.90 -12.46 -7.92
CA GLY A 282 -1.92 -11.65 -7.20
C GLY A 282 -2.37 -11.24 -5.80
N THR A 283 -1.37 -11.01 -4.93
CA THR A 283 -1.55 -10.58 -3.54
C THR A 283 -0.33 -9.76 -3.11
N LEU A 284 -0.53 -8.54 -2.64
CA LEU A 284 0.50 -7.61 -2.16
C LEU A 284 0.26 -7.19 -0.71
#